data_fd3fb2eafac420f29c1bc95a624bf1b0
#
_entry.id   fd3fb2eafac420f29c1bc95a624bf1b0
#
_cell.length_a   1.000
_cell.length_b   1.000
_cell.length_c   1.000
_cell.angle_alpha   90.00
_cell.angle_beta   90.00
_cell.angle_gamma   90.00
#
_symmetry.space_group_name_H-M   'P 1'
#
loop_
_entity.id
_entity.type
_entity.pdbx_description
1 polymer ?
#
loop_
_entity_poly.entity_id
_entity_poly.type
_entity_poly.pdbx_seq_one_letter_code
_entity_poly.pdbx_strand_id
1 'polypeptide(L)'
;MGLFSSRKSKKKYVTLTSKSKLTVDIVDDNKWKKCNRCNEIIYNEDLKNNLNVCPKCGNYFRLTAFERIELLIDEGTFMEEDMTLNSKNVLNFPGYEEKLETSRERSRMLDGVISGTGKINGIEVSIAAMEFSFMGGSMGSVVGERITRALERGLKKKIPVVVVSSSGGARMQEGILSLMQMAKTSGAVKKLNDAGIPFISVPVDPTTGGVTASFAMLGDVIITEPNAFIAFAGPRVIEQTVNQKLPKGFQRAEFLLEHGMVDIISERKDLKTTIYRVLEKVV
;
A
#
# COMPACT_ATOMS: atom_id res chain seq x y z
N MET A 1 45.85 8.00 3.36
CA MET A 1 45.62 8.57 2.01
C MET A 1 45.19 7.45 1.08
N GLY A 2 44.00 7.51 0.51
CA GLY A 2 43.51 6.49 -0.42
C GLY A 2 42.03 6.71 -0.65
N LEU A 3 41.67 7.67 -1.51
CA LEU A 3 40.31 7.94 -1.98
C LEU A 3 39.83 6.78 -2.86
N PHE A 4 38.81 6.05 -2.42
CA PHE A 4 38.00 5.21 -3.31
C PHE A 4 36.65 5.90 -3.61
N SER A 5 36.66 6.67 -4.69
CA SER A 5 35.45 7.15 -5.36
C SER A 5 34.81 5.98 -6.13
N SER A 6 33.74 5.44 -5.62
CA SER A 6 32.91 4.44 -6.32
C SER A 6 32.10 5.12 -7.42
N ARG A 7 32.63 5.16 -8.65
CA ARG A 7 31.87 5.50 -9.84
C ARG A 7 30.89 4.36 -10.17
N LYS A 8 29.59 4.57 -9.99
CA LYS A 8 28.55 3.70 -10.56
C LYS A 8 28.71 3.69 -12.09
N SER A 9 29.09 2.53 -12.64
CA SER A 9 29.21 2.34 -14.08
C SER A 9 27.79 2.33 -14.70
N LYS A 10 27.50 3.29 -15.56
CA LYS A 10 26.31 3.29 -16.42
C LYS A 10 26.43 2.14 -17.43
N LYS A 11 25.54 1.16 -17.36
CA LYS A 11 25.47 0.08 -18.35
C LYS A 11 25.02 0.68 -19.69
N LYS A 12 25.85 0.52 -20.73
CA LYS A 12 25.53 0.91 -22.11
C LYS A 12 24.90 -0.30 -22.81
N TYR A 13 23.75 -0.12 -23.42
CA TYR A 13 23.09 -1.11 -24.29
C TYR A 13 23.17 -0.64 -25.72
N VAL A 14 23.45 -1.57 -26.64
CA VAL A 14 23.50 -1.31 -28.10
C VAL A 14 22.34 -2.06 -28.75
N THR A 15 21.43 -1.34 -29.40
CA THR A 15 20.38 -1.95 -30.20
C THR A 15 20.84 -2.01 -31.65
N LEU A 16 20.93 -3.21 -32.21
CA LEU A 16 21.29 -3.43 -33.63
C LEU A 16 20.03 -3.35 -34.49
N THR A 17 19.86 -2.25 -35.22
CA THR A 17 18.94 -2.18 -36.34
C THR A 17 19.72 -2.32 -37.64
N SER A 18 19.24 -3.20 -38.53
CA SER A 18 19.87 -3.48 -39.83
C SER A 18 19.81 -2.25 -40.73
N LYS A 19 21.01 -1.76 -41.10
CA LYS A 19 21.39 -0.73 -42.08
C LYS A 19 21.52 0.70 -41.57
N SER A 20 22.79 1.10 -41.48
CA SER A 20 23.38 2.45 -41.53
C SER A 20 23.16 3.39 -40.35
N LYS A 21 24.31 3.75 -39.74
CA LYS A 21 24.58 4.73 -38.68
C LYS A 21 24.17 4.31 -37.26
N LEU A 22 25.21 3.94 -36.51
CA LEU A 22 25.14 3.82 -35.05
C LEU A 22 24.78 5.19 -34.42
N THR A 23 23.53 5.40 -34.15
CA THR A 23 23.08 6.41 -33.17
C THR A 23 23.02 5.71 -31.85
N VAL A 24 23.89 6.11 -30.90
CA VAL A 24 23.79 5.68 -29.51
C VAL A 24 22.72 6.53 -28.87
N ASP A 25 21.48 6.09 -28.94
CA ASP A 25 20.43 6.67 -28.12
C ASP A 25 20.71 6.29 -26.67
N ILE A 26 21.06 7.29 -25.87
CA ILE A 26 21.14 7.14 -24.41
C ILE A 26 19.70 6.93 -23.94
N VAL A 27 19.30 5.67 -23.77
CA VAL A 27 18.00 5.34 -23.16
C VAL A 27 18.09 5.85 -21.72
N ASP A 28 17.32 6.87 -21.41
CA ASP A 28 17.14 7.38 -20.06
C ASP A 28 16.42 6.27 -19.27
N ASP A 29 17.16 5.57 -18.39
CA ASP A 29 16.68 4.43 -17.60
C ASP A 29 15.42 4.76 -16.76
N ASN A 30 15.10 6.06 -16.60
CA ASN A 30 13.92 6.52 -15.88
C ASN A 30 12.64 6.57 -16.74
N LYS A 31 12.71 6.39 -18.05
CA LYS A 31 11.53 6.49 -18.96
C LYS A 31 10.81 5.17 -19.17
N TRP A 32 11.46 4.06 -18.87
CA TRP A 32 10.95 2.74 -19.16
C TRP A 32 10.90 1.84 -17.93
N LYS A 33 9.85 1.04 -17.82
CA LYS A 33 9.67 0.07 -16.73
C LYS A 33 9.38 -1.31 -17.30
N LYS A 34 10.10 -2.32 -16.79
CA LYS A 34 9.87 -3.72 -17.18
C LYS A 34 8.77 -4.32 -16.30
N CYS A 35 7.79 -4.95 -16.93
CA CYS A 35 6.75 -5.68 -16.22
C CYS A 35 7.30 -6.99 -15.63
N ASN A 36 7.13 -7.19 -14.33
CA ASN A 36 7.60 -8.38 -13.64
C ASN A 36 6.84 -9.66 -14.01
N ARG A 37 5.63 -9.54 -14.60
CA ARG A 37 4.78 -10.68 -14.96
C ARG A 37 4.99 -11.13 -16.41
N CYS A 38 4.98 -10.20 -17.38
CA CYS A 38 5.09 -10.54 -18.80
C CYS A 38 6.43 -10.12 -19.45
N ASN A 39 7.33 -9.50 -18.68
CA ASN A 39 8.63 -8.99 -19.12
C ASN A 39 8.58 -7.90 -20.20
N GLU A 40 7.40 -7.36 -20.52
CA GLU A 40 7.25 -6.24 -21.45
C GLU A 40 7.93 -4.99 -20.91
N ILE A 41 8.54 -4.21 -21.81
CA ILE A 41 9.11 -2.90 -21.51
C ILE A 41 8.06 -1.84 -21.84
N ILE A 42 7.63 -1.10 -20.85
CA ILE A 42 6.51 -0.16 -20.89
C ILE A 42 7.04 1.26 -20.70
N TYR A 43 6.58 2.21 -21.48
CA TYR A 43 6.87 3.62 -21.26
C TYR A 43 6.17 4.12 -19.99
N ASN A 44 6.89 4.86 -19.15
CA ASN A 44 6.39 5.24 -17.83
C ASN A 44 5.15 6.15 -17.89
N GLU A 45 5.02 6.99 -18.92
CA GLU A 45 3.81 7.81 -19.09
C GLU A 45 2.60 6.96 -19.44
N ASP A 46 2.76 5.98 -20.34
CA ASP A 46 1.68 5.05 -20.69
C ASP A 46 1.24 4.24 -19.48
N LEU A 47 2.20 3.84 -18.63
CA LEU A 47 1.92 3.14 -17.41
C LEU A 47 1.14 4.01 -16.41
N LYS A 48 1.53 5.28 -16.25
CA LYS A 48 0.82 6.25 -15.40
C LYS A 48 -0.59 6.53 -15.93
N ASN A 49 -0.73 6.77 -17.22
CA ASN A 49 -2.03 7.00 -17.86
C ASN A 49 -2.97 5.80 -17.71
N ASN A 50 -2.41 4.59 -17.59
CA ASN A 50 -3.14 3.36 -17.28
C ASN A 50 -3.15 3.03 -15.78
N LEU A 51 -3.07 4.02 -14.91
CA LEU A 51 -3.11 3.90 -13.45
C LEU A 51 -2.11 2.87 -12.90
N ASN A 52 -0.90 2.82 -13.46
CA ASN A 52 0.11 1.84 -13.10
C ASN A 52 -0.32 0.36 -13.27
N VAL A 53 -1.18 0.08 -14.26
CA VAL A 53 -1.55 -1.28 -14.68
C VAL A 53 -0.87 -1.59 -16.01
N CYS A 54 -0.23 -2.75 -16.12
CA CYS A 54 0.42 -3.18 -17.37
C CYS A 54 -0.59 -3.29 -18.51
N PRO A 55 -0.45 -2.55 -19.61
CA PRO A 55 -1.40 -2.58 -20.71
C PRO A 55 -1.43 -3.94 -21.43
N LYS A 56 -0.35 -4.74 -21.33
CA LYS A 56 -0.25 -6.03 -22.01
C LYS A 56 -0.85 -7.20 -21.24
N CYS A 57 -0.61 -7.27 -19.93
CA CYS A 57 -1.01 -8.44 -19.14
C CYS A 57 -1.89 -8.13 -17.93
N GLY A 58 -2.26 -6.85 -17.72
CA GLY A 58 -3.08 -6.44 -16.59
C GLY A 58 -2.39 -6.55 -15.22
N ASN A 59 -1.05 -6.65 -15.19
CA ASN A 59 -0.34 -6.70 -13.91
C ASN A 59 -0.39 -5.34 -13.22
N TYR A 60 -0.76 -5.33 -11.95
CA TYR A 60 -0.84 -4.14 -11.11
C TYR A 60 0.54 -3.80 -10.55
N PHE A 61 1.09 -2.65 -10.93
CA PHE A 61 2.24 -2.09 -10.24
C PHE A 61 1.75 -1.33 -9.00
N ARG A 62 2.60 -1.21 -7.98
CA ARG A 62 2.24 -0.48 -6.77
C ARG A 62 2.06 1.01 -7.05
N LEU A 63 1.04 1.57 -6.42
CA LEU A 63 0.87 3.01 -6.29
C LEU A 63 1.47 3.47 -4.96
N THR A 64 1.97 4.70 -4.94
CA THR A 64 2.32 5.39 -3.70
C THR A 64 1.07 5.76 -2.91
N ALA A 65 1.25 6.09 -1.63
CA ALA A 65 0.15 6.58 -0.80
C ALA A 65 -0.49 7.85 -1.38
N PHE A 66 0.32 8.76 -1.93
CA PHE A 66 -0.17 9.97 -2.61
C PHE A 66 -1.02 9.64 -3.83
N GLU A 67 -0.53 8.76 -4.72
CA GLU A 67 -1.30 8.32 -5.90
C GLU A 67 -2.61 7.60 -5.50
N ARG A 68 -2.66 6.93 -4.34
CA ARG A 68 -3.90 6.35 -3.81
C ARG A 68 -4.88 7.41 -3.35
N ILE A 69 -4.41 8.47 -2.68
CA ILE A 69 -5.26 9.59 -2.30
C ILE A 69 -5.79 10.30 -3.56
N GLU A 70 -4.92 10.61 -4.54
CA GLU A 70 -5.33 11.22 -5.81
C GLU A 70 -6.35 10.37 -6.59
N LEU A 71 -6.21 9.04 -6.57
CA LEU A 71 -7.14 8.12 -7.21
C LEU A 71 -8.54 8.15 -6.58
N LEU A 72 -8.62 8.26 -5.26
CA LEU A 72 -9.86 8.04 -4.51
C LEU A 72 -10.57 9.34 -4.14
N ILE A 73 -9.83 10.36 -3.79
CA ILE A 73 -10.38 11.62 -3.27
C ILE A 73 -10.68 12.60 -4.40
N ASP A 74 -11.74 13.37 -4.25
CA ASP A 74 -12.10 14.44 -5.17
C ASP A 74 -11.06 15.54 -5.14
N GLU A 75 -10.68 16.04 -6.31
CA GLU A 75 -9.65 17.05 -6.48
C GLU A 75 -9.91 18.27 -5.57
N GLY A 76 -8.85 18.73 -4.89
CA GLY A 76 -8.88 19.88 -4.00
C GLY A 76 -9.61 19.69 -2.67
N THR A 77 -10.12 18.47 -2.36
CA THR A 77 -10.85 18.24 -1.10
C THR A 77 -10.03 17.56 -0.02
N PHE A 78 -8.84 17.03 -0.35
CA PHE A 78 -8.00 16.36 0.63
C PHE A 78 -7.35 17.34 1.61
N MET A 79 -7.53 17.09 2.88
CA MET A 79 -6.85 17.79 3.96
C MET A 79 -6.04 16.76 4.77
N GLU A 80 -4.71 16.80 4.63
CA GLU A 80 -3.82 15.92 5.38
C GLU A 80 -3.79 16.34 6.86
N GLU A 81 -3.82 15.35 7.74
CA GLU A 81 -3.74 15.52 9.18
C GLU A 81 -2.60 14.65 9.77
N ASP A 82 -2.19 14.98 11.00
CA ASP A 82 -1.15 14.24 11.73
C ASP A 82 0.24 14.23 11.06
N MET A 83 0.54 15.21 10.23
CA MET A 83 1.74 15.31 9.40
C MET A 83 3.05 15.30 10.21
N THR A 84 3.04 15.76 11.46
CA THR A 84 4.24 15.92 12.29
C THR A 84 4.67 14.63 13.01
N LEU A 85 3.84 13.59 12.98
CA LEU A 85 4.16 12.32 13.62
C LEU A 85 5.26 11.59 12.86
N ASN A 86 6.32 11.20 13.56
CA ASN A 86 7.43 10.44 13.01
C ASN A 86 7.94 9.38 14.00
N SER A 87 8.38 8.24 13.47
CA SER A 87 8.95 7.16 14.28
C SER A 87 10.31 7.53 14.88
N LYS A 88 10.54 7.05 16.11
CA LYS A 88 11.79 7.18 16.85
C LYS A 88 12.30 5.79 17.26
N ASN A 89 13.60 5.66 17.41
CA ASN A 89 14.24 4.42 17.85
C ASN A 89 14.22 4.31 19.38
N VAL A 90 13.04 4.12 19.97
CA VAL A 90 12.88 4.05 21.46
C VAL A 90 13.43 2.77 22.07
N LEU A 91 13.64 1.72 21.27
CA LEU A 91 14.20 0.44 21.73
C LEU A 91 15.71 0.32 21.46
N ASN A 92 16.34 1.37 20.94
CA ASN A 92 17.74 1.37 20.52
C ASN A 92 18.09 0.19 19.59
N PHE A 93 17.19 -0.13 18.64
CA PHE A 93 17.41 -1.22 17.68
C PHE A 93 18.56 -0.82 16.72
N PRO A 94 19.59 -1.67 16.57
CA PRO A 94 20.74 -1.34 15.75
C PRO A 94 20.40 -1.02 14.30
N GLY A 95 20.88 0.11 13.77
CA GLY A 95 20.69 0.55 12.39
C GLY A 95 19.26 0.98 12.04
N TYR A 96 18.36 1.14 13.02
CA TYR A 96 16.97 1.54 12.73
C TYR A 96 16.87 3.01 12.32
N GLU A 97 17.61 3.91 12.95
CA GLU A 97 17.64 5.34 12.62
C GLU A 97 18.07 5.58 11.17
N GLU A 98 19.15 4.90 10.74
CA GLU A 98 19.65 4.97 9.37
C GLU A 98 18.60 4.46 8.36
N LYS A 99 17.90 3.37 8.70
CA LYS A 99 16.81 2.84 7.86
C LYS A 99 15.61 3.79 7.79
N LEU A 100 15.27 4.47 8.88
CA LEU A 100 14.22 5.50 8.90
C LEU A 100 14.58 6.64 7.97
N GLU A 101 15.81 7.16 8.06
CA GLU A 101 16.27 8.28 7.22
C GLU A 101 16.26 7.90 5.73
N THR A 102 16.86 6.78 5.37
CA THR A 102 16.83 6.26 4.00
C THR A 102 15.38 6.06 3.47
N SER A 103 14.46 5.65 4.34
CA SER A 103 13.06 5.46 3.96
C SER A 103 12.34 6.79 3.77
N ARG A 104 12.63 7.81 4.60
CA ARG A 104 12.12 9.18 4.45
C ARG A 104 12.57 9.81 3.14
N GLU A 105 13.86 9.72 2.83
CA GLU A 105 14.43 10.23 1.58
C GLU A 105 13.76 9.56 0.35
N ARG A 106 13.60 8.25 0.39
CA ARG A 106 13.03 7.49 -0.73
C ARG A 106 11.54 7.74 -0.94
N SER A 107 10.75 7.76 0.14
CA SER A 107 9.29 7.93 0.09
C SER A 107 8.85 9.39 0.07
N ARG A 108 9.73 10.31 0.50
CA ARG A 108 9.42 11.72 0.78
C ARG A 108 8.32 11.91 1.84
N MET A 109 8.25 10.95 2.77
CA MET A 109 7.29 10.93 3.86
C MET A 109 8.00 10.79 5.20
N LEU A 110 7.43 11.34 6.26
CA LEU A 110 7.98 11.18 7.62
C LEU A 110 7.77 9.77 8.17
N ASP A 111 6.71 9.07 7.74
CA ASP A 111 6.43 7.66 8.08
C ASP A 111 5.51 7.01 7.02
N GLY A 112 5.26 5.70 7.16
CA GLY A 112 4.67 4.83 6.15
C GLY A 112 3.15 4.95 5.94
N VAL A 113 2.51 6.09 6.25
CA VAL A 113 1.08 6.31 6.03
C VAL A 113 0.76 7.79 5.91
N ILE A 114 -0.16 8.14 4.99
CA ILE A 114 -0.84 9.44 4.92
C ILE A 114 -2.23 9.27 5.49
N SER A 115 -2.73 10.25 6.25
CA SER A 115 -4.10 10.28 6.75
C SER A 115 -4.69 11.68 6.75
N GLY A 116 -6.00 11.77 6.60
CA GLY A 116 -6.70 13.04 6.55
C GLY A 116 -8.20 12.88 6.32
N THR A 117 -8.83 13.95 5.87
CA THR A 117 -10.22 13.95 5.39
C THR A 117 -10.28 14.39 3.94
N GLY A 118 -11.32 13.98 3.25
CA GLY A 118 -11.59 14.37 1.87
C GLY A 118 -12.96 13.90 1.42
N LYS A 119 -13.28 14.06 0.15
CA LYS A 119 -14.56 13.60 -0.40
C LYS A 119 -14.35 12.52 -1.45
N ILE A 120 -15.24 11.56 -1.51
CA ILE A 120 -15.36 10.55 -2.57
C ILE A 120 -16.70 10.77 -3.25
N ASN A 121 -16.68 11.30 -4.47
CA ASN A 121 -17.88 11.72 -5.21
C ASN A 121 -18.86 12.53 -4.32
N GLY A 122 -18.33 13.50 -3.58
CA GLY A 122 -19.09 14.41 -2.73
C GLY A 122 -19.35 13.93 -1.29
N ILE A 123 -19.20 12.62 -0.98
CA ILE A 123 -19.34 12.08 0.38
C ILE A 123 -18.06 12.32 1.17
N GLU A 124 -18.15 13.02 2.31
CA GLU A 124 -17.00 13.25 3.20
C GLU A 124 -16.59 11.94 3.87
N VAL A 125 -15.28 11.68 3.88
CA VAL A 125 -14.69 10.48 4.50
C VAL A 125 -13.44 10.84 5.29
N SER A 126 -13.14 10.05 6.34
CA SER A 126 -11.81 9.96 6.91
C SER A 126 -11.03 8.91 6.13
N ILE A 127 -9.83 9.25 5.65
CA ILE A 127 -9.05 8.34 4.81
C ILE A 127 -7.63 8.17 5.35
N ALA A 128 -7.08 6.95 5.21
CA ALA A 128 -5.66 6.68 5.38
C ALA A 128 -5.15 5.78 4.25
N ALA A 129 -3.93 6.03 3.76
CA ALA A 129 -3.28 5.23 2.74
C ALA A 129 -1.84 4.91 3.16
N MET A 130 -1.48 3.62 3.18
CA MET A 130 -0.16 3.15 3.55
C MET A 130 0.81 3.21 2.37
N GLU A 131 2.08 3.54 2.69
CA GLU A 131 3.18 3.66 1.74
C GLU A 131 4.13 2.45 1.83
N PHE A 132 4.09 1.59 0.82
CA PHE A 132 4.93 0.39 0.81
C PHE A 132 6.42 0.69 0.64
N SER A 133 6.79 1.79 -0.03
CA SER A 133 8.20 2.16 -0.20
C SER A 133 8.87 2.57 1.12
N PHE A 134 8.08 2.98 2.13
CA PHE A 134 8.57 3.23 3.48
C PHE A 134 8.68 1.92 4.26
N MET A 135 9.88 1.37 4.38
CA MET A 135 10.18 0.14 5.12
C MET A 135 9.23 -1.05 4.81
N GLY A 136 8.85 -1.23 3.52
CA GLY A 136 7.91 -2.29 3.13
C GLY A 136 6.48 -2.09 3.65
N GLY A 137 6.07 -0.85 3.94
CA GLY A 137 4.76 -0.55 4.51
C GLY A 137 4.57 -1.13 5.92
N SER A 138 5.66 -1.45 6.64
CA SER A 138 5.54 -2.08 7.95
C SER A 138 4.89 -1.18 8.99
N MET A 139 3.95 -1.74 9.75
CA MET A 139 3.23 -1.04 10.80
C MET A 139 4.09 -0.91 12.05
N GLY A 140 4.63 0.29 12.29
CA GLY A 140 5.21 0.72 13.56
C GLY A 140 4.23 1.56 14.36
N SER A 141 4.72 2.14 15.45
CA SER A 141 3.94 2.97 16.39
C SER A 141 3.24 4.14 15.70
N VAL A 142 3.92 4.84 14.79
CA VAL A 142 3.37 5.99 14.06
C VAL A 142 2.32 5.57 13.05
N VAL A 143 2.56 4.49 12.27
CA VAL A 143 1.55 3.98 11.34
C VAL A 143 0.30 3.57 12.08
N GLY A 144 0.43 2.79 13.16
CA GLY A 144 -0.70 2.38 14.00
C GLY A 144 -1.43 3.58 14.62
N GLU A 145 -0.69 4.61 15.08
CA GLU A 145 -1.28 5.84 15.62
C GLU A 145 -2.07 6.61 14.57
N ARG A 146 -1.50 6.86 13.38
CA ARG A 146 -2.19 7.60 12.30
C ARG A 146 -3.44 6.86 11.82
N ILE A 147 -3.39 5.52 11.70
CA ILE A 147 -4.58 4.72 11.36
C ILE A 147 -5.62 4.81 12.47
N THR A 148 -5.21 4.68 13.75
CA THR A 148 -6.12 4.85 14.89
C THR A 148 -6.79 6.23 14.86
N ARG A 149 -6.02 7.29 14.62
CA ARG A 149 -6.58 8.65 14.51
C ARG A 149 -7.52 8.82 13.32
N ALA A 150 -7.24 8.18 12.20
CA ALA A 150 -8.16 8.18 11.07
C ALA A 150 -9.51 7.53 11.42
N LEU A 151 -9.48 6.39 12.14
CA LEU A 151 -10.68 5.72 12.66
C LEU A 151 -11.40 6.60 13.70
N GLU A 152 -10.69 7.16 14.67
CA GLU A 152 -11.27 8.05 15.69
C GLU A 152 -11.79 9.38 15.11
N ARG A 153 -11.21 9.87 14.03
CA ARG A 153 -11.71 11.03 13.28
C ARG A 153 -13.06 10.73 12.64
N GLY A 154 -13.20 9.55 12.00
CA GLY A 154 -14.47 9.06 11.48
C GLY A 154 -15.53 9.00 12.57
N LEU A 155 -15.18 8.42 13.73
CA LEU A 155 -16.06 8.36 14.89
C LEU A 155 -16.49 9.75 15.38
N LYS A 156 -15.52 10.67 15.56
CA LYS A 156 -15.77 12.02 16.06
C LYS A 156 -16.62 12.86 15.12
N LYS A 157 -16.35 12.78 13.83
CA LYS A 157 -17.07 13.54 12.79
C LYS A 157 -18.36 12.84 12.33
N LYS A 158 -18.57 11.59 12.72
CA LYS A 158 -19.68 10.73 12.24
C LYS A 158 -19.67 10.59 10.71
N ILE A 159 -18.50 10.37 10.15
CA ILE A 159 -18.27 10.14 8.71
C ILE A 159 -17.63 8.78 8.49
N PRO A 160 -17.89 8.11 7.36
CA PRO A 160 -17.29 6.82 7.05
C PRO A 160 -15.76 6.90 6.98
N VAL A 161 -15.12 5.76 7.24
CA VAL A 161 -13.66 5.65 7.18
C VAL A 161 -13.26 4.72 6.05
N VAL A 162 -12.22 5.12 5.30
CA VAL A 162 -11.60 4.31 4.23
C VAL A 162 -10.11 4.16 4.55
N VAL A 163 -9.63 2.91 4.64
CA VAL A 163 -8.19 2.66 4.84
C VAL A 163 -7.65 1.79 3.72
N VAL A 164 -6.70 2.32 2.95
CA VAL A 164 -5.95 1.57 1.94
C VAL A 164 -4.68 1.02 2.58
N SER A 165 -4.57 -0.30 2.69
CA SER A 165 -3.42 -0.95 3.30
C SER A 165 -2.52 -1.62 2.26
N SER A 166 -1.20 -1.36 2.38
CA SER A 166 -0.14 -2.03 1.62
C SER A 166 1.04 -2.26 2.56
N SER A 167 1.28 -3.52 2.97
CA SER A 167 2.18 -3.78 4.10
C SER A 167 2.80 -5.17 4.09
N GLY A 168 4.07 -5.22 4.50
CA GLY A 168 4.77 -6.45 4.87
C GLY A 168 4.47 -6.96 6.29
N GLY A 169 3.67 -6.24 7.10
CA GLY A 169 3.29 -6.63 8.46
C GLY A 169 3.80 -5.70 9.56
N ALA A 170 4.00 -6.23 10.76
CA ALA A 170 4.51 -5.46 11.91
C ALA A 170 5.98 -5.06 11.72
N ARG A 171 6.35 -3.84 12.16
CA ARG A 171 7.71 -3.30 12.07
C ARG A 171 8.62 -3.95 13.10
N MET A 172 9.49 -4.86 12.66
CA MET A 172 10.36 -5.66 13.51
C MET A 172 11.24 -4.81 14.44
N GLN A 173 11.72 -3.66 13.94
CA GLN A 173 12.62 -2.76 14.69
C GLN A 173 11.96 -2.12 15.92
N GLU A 174 10.64 -2.06 15.95
CA GLU A 174 9.86 -1.54 17.08
C GLU A 174 9.35 -2.64 18.01
N GLY A 175 9.71 -3.90 17.76
CA GLY A 175 9.43 -5.03 18.65
C GLY A 175 7.98 -5.09 19.13
N ILE A 176 7.77 -5.19 20.45
CA ILE A 176 6.44 -5.27 21.05
C ILE A 176 5.55 -4.05 20.77
N LEU A 177 6.15 -2.86 20.55
CA LEU A 177 5.39 -1.64 20.26
C LEU A 177 4.64 -1.77 18.93
N SER A 178 5.25 -2.40 17.92
CA SER A 178 4.58 -2.67 16.65
C SER A 178 3.48 -3.72 16.77
N LEU A 179 3.65 -4.75 17.59
CA LEU A 179 2.61 -5.75 17.86
C LEU A 179 1.41 -5.14 18.58
N MET A 180 1.65 -4.25 19.54
CA MET A 180 0.57 -3.56 20.25
C MET A 180 -0.26 -2.62 19.37
N GLN A 181 0.25 -2.21 18.20
CA GLN A 181 -0.56 -1.45 17.24
C GLN A 181 -1.72 -2.28 16.68
N MET A 182 -1.57 -3.61 16.58
CA MET A 182 -2.67 -4.49 16.16
C MET A 182 -3.86 -4.37 17.13
N ALA A 183 -3.62 -4.46 18.44
CA ALA A 183 -4.67 -4.31 19.45
C ALA A 183 -5.27 -2.90 19.42
N LYS A 184 -4.43 -1.86 19.29
CA LYS A 184 -4.84 -0.46 19.26
C LYS A 184 -5.77 -0.15 18.09
N THR A 185 -5.37 -0.52 16.86
CA THR A 185 -6.17 -0.30 15.66
C THR A 185 -7.47 -1.11 15.68
N SER A 186 -7.42 -2.37 16.12
CA SER A 186 -8.62 -3.21 16.26
C SER A 186 -9.61 -2.64 17.29
N GLY A 187 -9.10 -2.11 18.41
CA GLY A 187 -9.93 -1.42 19.41
C GLY A 187 -10.60 -0.15 18.86
N ALA A 188 -9.91 0.58 17.96
CA ALA A 188 -10.51 1.74 17.30
C ALA A 188 -11.60 1.32 16.28
N VAL A 189 -11.38 0.23 15.52
CA VAL A 189 -12.42 -0.35 14.64
C VAL A 189 -13.65 -0.75 15.45
N LYS A 190 -13.45 -1.41 16.61
CA LYS A 190 -14.59 -1.80 17.47
C LYS A 190 -15.43 -0.60 17.89
N LYS A 191 -14.79 0.55 18.22
CA LYS A 191 -15.52 1.78 18.56
C LYS A 191 -16.35 2.32 17.39
N LEU A 192 -15.86 2.23 16.14
CA LEU A 192 -16.63 2.59 14.96
C LEU A 192 -17.85 1.69 14.81
N ASN A 193 -17.64 0.38 14.92
CA ASN A 193 -18.70 -0.63 14.84
C ASN A 193 -19.81 -0.35 15.88
N ASP A 194 -19.44 -0.10 17.15
CA ASP A 194 -20.39 0.20 18.22
C ASP A 194 -21.17 1.49 17.97
N ALA A 195 -20.59 2.42 17.23
CA ALA A 195 -21.22 3.69 16.86
C ALA A 195 -22.01 3.62 15.52
N GLY A 196 -21.96 2.48 14.83
CA GLY A 196 -22.59 2.31 13.50
C GLY A 196 -21.96 3.18 12.41
N ILE A 197 -20.66 3.50 12.54
CA ILE A 197 -19.93 4.29 11.53
C ILE A 197 -19.24 3.32 10.56
N PRO A 198 -19.54 3.39 9.23
CA PRO A 198 -18.99 2.46 8.25
C PRO A 198 -17.47 2.53 8.14
N PHE A 199 -16.83 1.36 8.11
CA PHE A 199 -15.40 1.20 7.84
C PHE A 199 -15.18 0.37 6.60
N ILE A 200 -14.67 0.98 5.52
CA ILE A 200 -14.28 0.30 4.28
C ILE A 200 -12.77 0.05 4.32
N SER A 201 -12.40 -1.22 4.31
CA SER A 201 -11.00 -1.63 4.19
C SER A 201 -10.65 -1.94 2.74
N VAL A 202 -9.50 -1.42 2.30
CA VAL A 202 -9.00 -1.64 0.93
C VAL A 202 -7.58 -2.23 1.00
N PRO A 203 -7.43 -3.53 1.33
CA PRO A 203 -6.13 -4.19 1.29
C PRO A 203 -5.69 -4.40 -0.16
N VAL A 204 -4.49 -3.88 -0.52
CA VAL A 204 -3.89 -4.03 -1.86
C VAL A 204 -2.60 -4.87 -1.82
N ASP A 205 -2.01 -5.15 -2.99
CA ASP A 205 -0.79 -5.99 -3.11
C ASP A 205 0.49 -5.30 -2.63
N PRO A 206 1.21 -5.88 -1.64
CA PRO A 206 0.78 -6.89 -0.69
C PRO A 206 0.20 -6.29 0.59
N THR A 207 -0.71 -6.99 1.25
CA THR A 207 -1.12 -6.69 2.64
C THR A 207 -0.94 -7.95 3.47
N THR A 208 0.03 -7.94 4.42
CA THR A 208 0.44 -9.16 5.11
C THR A 208 0.68 -8.97 6.60
N GLY A 209 0.85 -10.09 7.30
CA GLY A 209 1.28 -10.16 8.70
C GLY A 209 0.32 -9.47 9.67
N GLY A 210 0.87 -8.70 10.60
CA GLY A 210 0.11 -8.00 11.64
C GLY A 210 -0.92 -7.01 11.11
N VAL A 211 -0.74 -6.44 9.91
CA VAL A 211 -1.72 -5.54 9.30
C VAL A 211 -2.95 -6.33 8.87
N THR A 212 -2.77 -7.48 8.19
CA THR A 212 -3.88 -8.38 7.84
C THR A 212 -4.57 -8.92 9.09
N ALA A 213 -3.79 -9.32 10.11
CA ALA A 213 -4.34 -9.86 11.35
C ALA A 213 -4.95 -8.81 12.30
N SER A 214 -5.15 -7.59 11.81
CA SER A 214 -5.78 -6.50 12.56
C SER A 214 -6.76 -5.72 11.67
N PHE A 215 -6.66 -4.41 11.62
CA PHE A 215 -7.65 -3.53 10.98
C PHE A 215 -7.95 -3.86 9.51
N ALA A 216 -6.97 -4.39 8.75
CA ALA A 216 -7.18 -4.61 7.31
C ALA A 216 -8.26 -5.67 6.98
N MET A 217 -8.50 -6.64 7.90
CA MET A 217 -9.54 -7.66 7.75
C MET A 217 -10.72 -7.46 8.71
N LEU A 218 -10.86 -6.24 9.26
CA LEU A 218 -11.94 -5.88 10.18
C LEU A 218 -12.89 -4.81 9.60
N GLY A 219 -12.80 -4.54 8.30
CA GLY A 219 -13.74 -3.64 7.62
C GLY A 219 -15.14 -4.22 7.56
N ASP A 220 -16.17 -3.36 7.61
CA ASP A 220 -17.55 -3.76 7.36
C ASP A 220 -17.72 -4.21 5.89
N VAL A 221 -16.92 -3.62 4.99
CA VAL A 221 -16.76 -4.05 3.60
C VAL A 221 -15.28 -4.05 3.25
N ILE A 222 -14.81 -5.17 2.71
CA ILE A 222 -13.42 -5.37 2.30
C ILE A 222 -13.35 -5.41 0.77
N ILE A 223 -12.74 -4.37 0.17
CA ILE A 223 -12.59 -4.22 -1.27
C ILE A 223 -11.12 -4.35 -1.64
N THR A 224 -10.79 -5.15 -2.64
CA THR A 224 -9.39 -5.32 -3.08
C THR A 224 -9.23 -5.20 -4.59
N GLU A 225 -7.98 -5.07 -5.05
CA GLU A 225 -7.62 -5.11 -6.47
C GLU A 225 -7.44 -6.57 -6.95
N PRO A 226 -7.65 -6.86 -8.26
CA PRO A 226 -7.40 -8.19 -8.82
C PRO A 226 -6.00 -8.70 -8.50
N ASN A 227 -5.91 -10.00 -8.17
CA ASN A 227 -4.67 -10.71 -7.89
C ASN A 227 -3.84 -10.15 -6.71
N ALA A 228 -4.41 -9.28 -5.86
CA ALA A 228 -3.73 -8.77 -4.67
C ALA A 228 -3.36 -9.91 -3.73
N PHE A 229 -2.15 -9.87 -3.17
CA PHE A 229 -1.67 -10.84 -2.18
C PHE A 229 -2.01 -10.34 -0.77
N ILE A 230 -2.93 -11.04 -0.12
CA ILE A 230 -3.40 -10.71 1.23
C ILE A 230 -3.26 -11.93 2.10
N ALA A 231 -2.42 -11.86 3.14
CA ALA A 231 -2.03 -13.05 3.89
C ALA A 231 -1.56 -12.69 5.30
N PHE A 232 -1.82 -13.56 6.28
CA PHE A 232 -1.12 -13.44 7.57
C PHE A 232 0.31 -13.95 7.45
N ALA A 233 0.49 -15.22 7.15
CA ALA A 233 1.81 -15.82 6.96
C ALA A 233 2.11 -16.02 5.47
N GLY A 234 3.39 -15.86 5.08
CA GLY A 234 3.81 -16.13 3.71
C GLY A 234 3.65 -17.60 3.31
N PRO A 235 3.43 -17.90 2.00
CA PRO A 235 3.20 -19.27 1.52
C PRO A 235 4.30 -20.26 1.94
N ARG A 236 5.56 -19.84 1.88
CA ARG A 236 6.71 -20.68 2.29
C ARG A 236 6.63 -21.11 3.75
N VAL A 237 6.24 -20.20 4.64
CA VAL A 237 6.10 -20.50 6.07
C VAL A 237 4.99 -21.52 6.29
N ILE A 238 3.86 -21.35 5.61
CA ILE A 238 2.73 -22.28 5.72
C ILE A 238 3.12 -23.64 5.17
N GLU A 239 3.68 -23.72 3.96
CA GLU A 239 4.10 -24.99 3.33
C GLU A 239 5.10 -25.76 4.20
N GLN A 240 6.06 -25.07 4.81
CA GLN A 240 7.02 -25.67 5.74
C GLN A 240 6.37 -26.16 7.04
N THR A 241 5.36 -25.45 7.53
CA THR A 241 4.67 -25.79 8.79
C THR A 241 3.73 -26.98 8.61
N VAL A 242 2.93 -26.95 7.52
CA VAL A 242 1.94 -28.03 7.26
C VAL A 242 2.50 -29.16 6.42
N ASN A 243 3.73 -29.03 5.91
CA ASN A 243 4.42 -29.97 5.03
C ASN A 243 3.60 -30.38 3.79
N GLN A 244 2.87 -29.42 3.22
CA GLN A 244 2.04 -29.62 2.02
C GLN A 244 2.18 -28.42 1.08
N LYS A 245 2.02 -28.68 -0.23
CA LYS A 245 1.98 -27.60 -1.23
C LYS A 245 0.63 -26.90 -1.19
N LEU A 246 0.67 -25.58 -1.24
CA LEU A 246 -0.53 -24.76 -1.27
C LEU A 246 -1.22 -24.82 -2.65
N PRO A 247 -2.55 -24.72 -2.71
CA PRO A 247 -3.28 -24.67 -3.97
C PRO A 247 -2.89 -23.42 -4.77
N LYS A 248 -3.03 -23.53 -6.10
CA LYS A 248 -2.75 -22.41 -7.00
C LYS A 248 -3.68 -21.23 -6.68
N GLY A 249 -3.10 -20.03 -6.59
CA GLY A 249 -3.86 -18.81 -6.27
C GLY A 249 -4.14 -18.62 -4.78
N PHE A 250 -3.67 -19.50 -3.92
CA PHE A 250 -3.82 -19.37 -2.47
C PHE A 250 -3.40 -17.96 -1.97
N GLN A 251 -4.19 -17.37 -1.11
CA GLN A 251 -4.01 -16.01 -0.57
C GLN A 251 -4.05 -14.87 -1.61
N ARG A 252 -4.53 -15.13 -2.83
CA ARG A 252 -4.85 -14.08 -3.80
C ARG A 252 -6.29 -13.62 -3.66
N ALA A 253 -6.55 -12.42 -4.13
CA ALA A 253 -7.86 -11.76 -4.03
C ALA A 253 -9.01 -12.68 -4.45
N GLU A 254 -8.86 -13.38 -5.57
CA GLU A 254 -9.89 -14.28 -6.13
C GLU A 254 -10.16 -15.46 -5.19
N PHE A 255 -9.09 -16.07 -4.66
CA PHE A 255 -9.22 -17.14 -3.67
C PHE A 255 -9.93 -16.65 -2.39
N LEU A 256 -9.58 -15.46 -1.93
CA LEU A 256 -10.16 -14.88 -0.72
C LEU A 256 -11.62 -14.50 -0.90
N LEU A 257 -12.01 -14.06 -2.09
CA LEU A 257 -13.40 -13.79 -2.45
C LEU A 257 -14.23 -15.08 -2.42
N GLU A 258 -13.74 -16.16 -3.03
CA GLU A 258 -14.40 -17.47 -3.04
C GLU A 258 -14.59 -18.04 -1.63
N HIS A 259 -13.71 -17.68 -0.67
CA HIS A 259 -13.76 -18.15 0.71
C HIS A 259 -14.40 -17.13 1.68
N GLY A 260 -15.02 -16.06 1.16
CA GLY A 260 -15.74 -15.08 1.98
C GLY A 260 -14.86 -14.22 2.88
N MET A 261 -13.56 -14.11 2.57
CA MET A 261 -12.62 -13.25 3.31
C MET A 261 -12.49 -11.85 2.72
N VAL A 262 -12.95 -11.64 1.51
CA VAL A 262 -13.02 -10.37 0.79
C VAL A 262 -14.42 -10.27 0.18
N ASP A 263 -15.02 -9.09 0.19
CA ASP A 263 -16.39 -8.90 -0.30
C ASP A 263 -16.42 -8.51 -1.78
N ILE A 264 -15.48 -7.69 -2.23
CA ILE A 264 -15.48 -7.15 -3.60
C ILE A 264 -14.05 -7.13 -4.17
N ILE A 265 -13.90 -7.61 -5.42
CA ILE A 265 -12.72 -7.34 -6.23
C ILE A 265 -13.07 -6.25 -7.23
N SER A 266 -12.34 -5.14 -7.22
CA SER A 266 -12.54 -4.00 -8.11
C SER A 266 -11.28 -3.69 -8.90
N GLU A 267 -11.41 -3.50 -10.21
CA GLU A 267 -10.31 -2.97 -11.00
C GLU A 267 -9.96 -1.55 -10.52
N ARG A 268 -8.69 -1.20 -10.60
CA ARG A 268 -8.17 0.09 -10.09
C ARG A 268 -8.90 1.30 -10.67
N LYS A 269 -9.24 1.26 -11.96
CA LYS A 269 -9.99 2.34 -12.63
C LYS A 269 -11.40 2.54 -12.06
N ASP A 270 -12.00 1.45 -11.52
CA ASP A 270 -13.36 1.44 -11.01
C ASP A 270 -13.41 1.56 -9.47
N LEU A 271 -12.24 1.54 -8.80
CA LEU A 271 -12.15 1.45 -7.34
C LEU A 271 -12.87 2.61 -6.63
N LYS A 272 -12.66 3.85 -7.10
CA LYS A 272 -13.37 5.03 -6.58
C LYS A 272 -14.88 4.89 -6.69
N THR A 273 -15.38 4.47 -7.85
CA THR A 273 -16.82 4.28 -8.10
C THR A 273 -17.38 3.13 -7.26
N THR A 274 -16.61 2.06 -7.08
CA THR A 274 -17.01 0.91 -6.25
C THR A 274 -17.14 1.32 -4.79
N ILE A 275 -16.15 2.04 -4.24
CA ILE A 275 -16.20 2.58 -2.87
C ILE A 275 -17.40 3.53 -2.73
N TYR A 276 -17.59 4.44 -3.68
CA TYR A 276 -18.71 5.37 -3.66
C TYR A 276 -20.08 4.66 -3.59
N ARG A 277 -20.29 3.61 -4.42
CA ARG A 277 -21.53 2.82 -4.42
C ARG A 277 -21.80 2.12 -3.09
N VAL A 278 -20.75 1.69 -2.40
CA VAL A 278 -20.89 1.13 -1.05
C VAL A 278 -21.26 2.25 -0.07
N LEU A 279 -20.53 3.36 -0.09
CA LEU A 279 -20.81 4.52 0.78
C LEU A 279 -22.24 5.02 0.63
N GLU A 280 -22.75 5.15 -0.62
CA GLU A 280 -24.12 5.60 -0.93
C GLU A 280 -25.20 4.70 -0.30
N LYS A 281 -24.89 3.44 0.04
CA LYS A 281 -25.83 2.50 0.65
C LYS A 281 -25.77 2.44 2.17
N VAL A 282 -24.64 2.88 2.76
CA VAL A 282 -24.36 2.73 4.19
C VAL A 282 -24.30 4.06 4.94
N VAL A 283 -24.37 5.18 4.22
CA VAL A 283 -24.49 6.56 4.73
C VAL A 283 -25.89 7.09 4.38
#